data_c31cdcb8b03b22247edd7b106a21571c
#
_entry.id   c31cdcb8b03b22247edd7b106a21571c
#
_cell.length_a   1.000
_cell.length_b   1.000
_cell.length_c   1.000
_cell.angle_alpha   90.00
_cell.angle_beta   90.00
_cell.angle_gamma   90.00
#
_symmetry.space_group_name_H-M   'P 1'
#
loop_
_entity.id
_entity.type
_entity.pdbx_description
1 polymer ?
#
loop_
_entity_poly.entity_id
_entity_poly.type
_entity_poly.pdbx_seq_one_letter_code
_entity_poly.pdbx_strand_id
1 'polypeptide(L)'
;VVLDSALRTGARINARYAADPKALIGSATETADNTFDLFVAIPAPSASSAGSAPGSAALSGPYWAVTLEFPGGVTANARNTQFSLSPAAAGRLADFSVMGHAANIAQGLPQTQQMTGATYTLNADGTGTASFGTAAATQLISGSKNLYVSADGNVVIGGSVTTGSHDFLIAVKAVSGVTNATWNNKFWGAGLRVDPNAVTGYSGSMAAGGAAKVYWTKREKAMGAGVFDFTGINGYSLNADGSGTMELTQVGLGAGGKAFVGSAINRSDTAAYEIFFGVQLPALSGSGVFLSPLGVVNAASSAPPGNPISPGQFITLYGTGLAKSTQTAAPPYPATLNGVTVLVNNKQAPLYFVSPGQINALVPYTTQGTTATIVVQNGSVNSNTVTVPLAATAPGVYSLDQSGSGPGAILHADFGLVNAGRPAAPGETVLIYLTGMGAVAPAVADGTAGGSNPLNKSVADVVVLVAGQPATLLYNGLAPGFPGLYQINVTLPTLLSGGGNLPLAIQTNNAYHDQVDIPIR
;
A
#
# COMPACT_ATOMS: atom_id res chain seq x y z
N VAL A 1 1.41 -8.45 12.24
CA VAL A 1 1.09 -9.81 12.75
C VAL A 1 1.18 -10.77 11.58
N VAL A 2 1.90 -11.88 11.75
CA VAL A 2 1.88 -13.00 10.82
C VAL A 2 0.98 -14.07 11.45
N LEU A 3 -0.03 -14.51 10.71
CA LEU A 3 -0.93 -15.55 11.13
C LEU A 3 -0.70 -16.79 10.27
N ASP A 4 -0.60 -17.95 10.91
CA ASP A 4 -0.71 -19.22 10.19
C ASP A 4 -2.19 -19.47 9.89
N SER A 5 -2.50 -19.75 8.61
CA SER A 5 -3.90 -19.99 8.23
C SER A 5 -4.41 -21.29 8.82
N ALA A 6 -5.47 -21.21 9.62
CA ALA A 6 -6.16 -22.40 10.14
C ALA A 6 -6.89 -23.18 9.03
N LEU A 7 -7.14 -22.55 7.89
CA LEU A 7 -7.85 -23.14 6.75
C LEU A 7 -6.91 -23.75 5.71
N ARG A 8 -5.59 -23.43 5.78
CA ARG A 8 -4.59 -23.88 4.81
C ARG A 8 -3.26 -24.15 5.49
N THR A 9 -2.81 -25.38 5.49
CA THR A 9 -1.52 -25.78 6.04
C THR A 9 -0.38 -25.10 5.30
N GLY A 10 0.46 -24.33 6.01
CA GLY A 10 1.64 -23.66 5.45
C GLY A 10 1.39 -22.29 4.84
N ALA A 11 0.16 -21.81 4.74
CA ALA A 11 -0.13 -20.45 4.28
C ALA A 11 0.04 -19.45 5.43
N ARG A 12 0.79 -18.36 5.16
CA ARG A 12 1.00 -17.25 6.09
C ARG A 12 0.31 -16.00 5.59
N ILE A 13 -0.48 -15.39 6.46
CA ILE A 13 -1.18 -14.14 6.19
C ILE A 13 -0.42 -13.01 6.88
N ASN A 14 0.04 -12.04 6.11
CA ASN A 14 0.56 -10.78 6.63
C ASN A 14 -0.62 -9.87 6.97
N ALA A 15 -0.90 -9.69 8.26
CA ALA A 15 -2.05 -8.92 8.71
C ALA A 15 -1.63 -7.72 9.56
N ARG A 16 -2.45 -6.66 9.51
CA ARG A 16 -2.35 -5.48 10.35
C ARG A 16 -3.63 -5.31 11.15
N TYR A 17 -3.46 -4.98 12.42
CA TYR A 17 -4.57 -4.67 13.32
C TYR A 17 -4.75 -3.16 13.42
N ALA A 18 -6.00 -2.70 13.28
CA ALA A 18 -6.44 -1.36 13.60
C ALA A 18 -7.23 -1.36 14.90
N ALA A 19 -6.97 -0.40 15.78
CA ALA A 19 -7.67 -0.29 17.05
C ALA A 19 -9.03 0.41 16.92
N ASP A 20 -9.19 1.22 15.84
CA ASP A 20 -10.40 1.99 15.58
C ASP A 20 -10.53 2.30 14.06
N PRO A 21 -11.50 1.70 13.35
CA PRO A 21 -12.35 0.62 13.83
C PRO A 21 -11.53 -0.64 14.14
N LYS A 22 -11.99 -1.44 15.09
CA LYS A 22 -11.31 -2.70 15.43
C LYS A 22 -11.43 -3.68 14.28
N ALA A 23 -10.33 -3.88 13.56
CA ALA A 23 -10.28 -4.82 12.44
C ALA A 23 -8.87 -5.37 12.26
N LEU A 24 -8.76 -6.58 11.76
CA LEU A 24 -7.53 -7.20 11.31
C LEU A 24 -7.66 -7.43 9.80
N ILE A 25 -6.70 -6.90 9.03
CA ILE A 25 -6.72 -7.01 7.57
C ILE A 25 -5.40 -7.58 7.10
N GLY A 26 -5.44 -8.45 6.12
CA GLY A 26 -4.23 -9.02 5.54
C GLY A 26 -4.44 -9.72 4.22
N SER A 27 -3.34 -10.16 3.65
CA SER A 27 -3.28 -10.97 2.44
C SER A 27 -2.11 -11.94 2.50
N ALA A 28 -2.22 -13.06 1.83
CA ALA A 28 -1.20 -14.12 1.77
C ALA A 28 -0.17 -13.88 0.62
N THR A 29 0.33 -12.67 0.47
CA THR A 29 1.29 -12.30 -0.60
C THR A 29 2.64 -13.01 -0.50
N GLU A 30 2.98 -13.52 0.69
CA GLU A 30 4.29 -14.15 0.97
C GLU A 30 4.28 -15.68 0.87
N THR A 31 3.16 -16.32 0.52
CA THR A 31 3.06 -17.77 0.44
C THR A 31 3.73 -18.29 -0.84
N ALA A 32 4.38 -19.46 -0.74
CA ALA A 32 5.01 -20.12 -1.88
C ALA A 32 3.98 -20.77 -2.82
N ASP A 33 2.79 -21.06 -2.32
CA ASP A 33 1.68 -21.62 -3.07
C ASP A 33 0.93 -20.55 -3.87
N ASN A 34 0.22 -20.98 -4.92
CA ASN A 34 -0.62 -20.10 -5.74
C ASN A 34 -1.97 -19.81 -5.07
N THR A 35 -1.97 -19.51 -3.77
CA THR A 35 -3.17 -19.14 -3.04
C THR A 35 -3.23 -17.63 -2.86
N PHE A 36 -4.39 -17.08 -3.15
CA PHE A 36 -4.67 -15.64 -3.09
C PHE A 36 -5.86 -15.44 -2.17
N ASP A 37 -5.72 -14.54 -1.22
CA ASP A 37 -6.80 -14.22 -0.29
C ASP A 37 -6.81 -12.75 0.10
N LEU A 38 -7.99 -12.32 0.48
CA LEU A 38 -8.25 -11.12 1.25
C LEU A 38 -8.79 -11.57 2.60
N PHE A 39 -8.05 -11.32 3.65
CA PHE A 39 -8.42 -11.68 5.01
C PHE A 39 -8.90 -10.44 5.77
N VAL A 40 -10.12 -10.53 6.31
CA VAL A 40 -10.68 -9.50 7.20
C VAL A 40 -11.28 -10.20 8.42
N ALA A 41 -10.88 -9.77 9.60
CA ALA A 41 -11.50 -10.20 10.85
C ALA A 41 -11.94 -8.98 11.67
N ILE A 42 -13.12 -9.07 12.26
CA ILE A 42 -13.72 -8.07 13.14
C ILE A 42 -14.10 -8.72 14.48
N PRO A 43 -14.00 -8.00 15.60
CA PRO A 43 -14.43 -8.56 16.87
C PRO A 43 -15.95 -8.73 16.88
N ALA A 44 -16.40 -9.91 17.28
CA ALA A 44 -17.80 -10.15 17.56
C ALA A 44 -18.27 -9.28 18.75
N PRO A 45 -19.53 -8.84 18.77
CA PRO A 45 -20.13 -8.28 19.97
C PRO A 45 -20.00 -9.29 21.13
N SER A 46 -19.51 -8.83 22.28
CA SER A 46 -19.53 -9.68 23.48
C SER A 46 -21.00 -9.93 23.87
N ALA A 47 -21.36 -11.17 24.10
CA ALA A 47 -22.61 -11.51 24.77
C ALA A 47 -22.58 -10.78 26.12
N SER A 48 -23.26 -9.64 26.24
CA SER A 48 -23.35 -8.94 27.53
C SER A 48 -24.15 -9.78 28.48
N SER A 49 -23.62 -9.98 29.68
CA SER A 49 -24.35 -10.48 30.82
C SER A 49 -25.71 -9.80 30.90
N ALA A 50 -26.76 -10.58 30.73
CA ALA A 50 -28.18 -10.37 31.07
C ALA A 50 -28.68 -8.89 31.01
N GLY A 51 -29.37 -8.49 29.94
CA GLY A 51 -30.37 -7.48 30.04
C GLY A 51 -30.50 -6.41 28.95
N SER A 52 -29.65 -6.36 27.95
CA SER A 52 -29.82 -5.42 26.83
C SER A 52 -29.67 -6.18 25.51
N ALA A 53 -30.71 -6.22 24.72
CA ALA A 53 -30.66 -6.81 23.39
C ALA A 53 -29.79 -5.92 22.47
N PRO A 54 -28.61 -6.35 22.01
CA PRO A 54 -27.78 -5.58 21.09
C PRO A 54 -28.30 -5.61 19.65
N GLY A 55 -29.34 -6.37 19.37
CA GLY A 55 -29.73 -6.75 18.01
C GLY A 55 -30.17 -5.61 17.07
N SER A 56 -30.72 -4.51 17.57
CA SER A 56 -31.18 -3.42 16.68
C SER A 56 -30.27 -2.19 16.64
N ALA A 57 -29.32 -2.09 17.56
CA ALA A 57 -28.42 -0.92 17.65
C ALA A 57 -27.12 -1.08 16.86
N ALA A 58 -26.76 -2.31 16.47
CA ALA A 58 -25.49 -2.60 15.81
C ALA A 58 -25.44 -2.13 14.34
N LEU A 59 -26.58 -2.16 13.62
CA LEU A 59 -26.68 -1.71 12.24
C LEU A 59 -27.52 -0.42 12.20
N SER A 60 -26.88 0.74 12.05
CA SER A 60 -27.56 2.04 12.06
C SER A 60 -26.91 3.05 11.12
N GLY A 61 -27.76 3.77 10.35
CA GLY A 61 -27.32 4.71 9.32
C GLY A 61 -26.79 4.02 8.06
N PRO A 62 -26.34 4.78 7.08
CA PRO A 62 -25.85 4.25 5.82
C PRO A 62 -24.47 3.59 5.96
N TYR A 63 -24.20 2.65 5.08
CA TYR A 63 -22.89 1.97 4.93
C TYR A 63 -22.46 1.99 3.47
N TRP A 64 -21.20 2.25 3.21
CA TRP A 64 -20.58 1.98 1.92
C TRP A 64 -20.18 0.52 1.86
N ALA A 65 -20.73 -0.22 0.90
CA ALA A 65 -20.52 -1.63 0.70
C ALA A 65 -19.87 -1.92 -0.66
N VAL A 66 -18.98 -2.91 -0.67
CA VAL A 66 -18.40 -3.51 -1.88
C VAL A 66 -18.57 -5.02 -1.84
N THR A 67 -18.74 -5.64 -3.02
CA THR A 67 -18.71 -7.10 -3.14
C THR A 67 -17.77 -7.56 -4.24
N LEU A 68 -17.19 -8.73 -4.07
CA LEU A 68 -16.57 -9.53 -5.12
C LEU A 68 -17.22 -10.91 -5.09
N GLU A 69 -17.81 -11.33 -6.20
CA GLU A 69 -18.62 -12.54 -6.28
C GLU A 69 -18.21 -13.42 -7.46
N PHE A 70 -18.30 -14.73 -7.25
CA PHE A 70 -18.06 -15.78 -8.25
C PHE A 70 -19.27 -16.71 -8.28
N PRO A 71 -20.37 -16.33 -8.95
CA PRO A 71 -21.54 -17.18 -9.07
C PRO A 71 -21.20 -18.52 -9.72
N GLY A 72 -21.64 -19.61 -9.07
CA GLY A 72 -21.28 -20.97 -9.48
C GLY A 72 -19.82 -21.34 -9.26
N GLY A 73 -19.03 -20.54 -8.50
CA GLY A 73 -17.62 -20.78 -8.27
C GLY A 73 -16.72 -20.57 -9.49
N VAL A 74 -17.21 -19.88 -10.52
CA VAL A 74 -16.54 -19.74 -11.83
C VAL A 74 -16.03 -18.32 -12.01
N THR A 75 -14.75 -18.15 -12.28
CA THR A 75 -14.12 -16.83 -12.51
C THR A 75 -14.69 -16.12 -13.76
N ALA A 76 -15.16 -16.87 -14.78
CA ALA A 76 -15.84 -16.31 -15.93
C ALA A 76 -17.18 -15.62 -15.59
N ASN A 77 -17.70 -15.80 -14.37
CA ASN A 77 -18.88 -15.13 -13.85
C ASN A 77 -18.51 -14.06 -12.80
N ALA A 78 -17.23 -13.72 -12.67
CA ALA A 78 -16.77 -12.75 -11.69
C ALA A 78 -17.51 -11.43 -11.83
N ARG A 79 -17.83 -10.82 -10.69
CA ARG A 79 -18.44 -9.50 -10.61
C ARG A 79 -17.97 -8.76 -9.36
N ASN A 80 -17.88 -7.44 -9.46
CA ASN A 80 -17.69 -6.59 -8.31
C ASN A 80 -18.70 -5.46 -8.31
N THR A 81 -19.10 -5.04 -7.12
CA THR A 81 -20.12 -4.01 -6.95
C THR A 81 -19.74 -3.02 -5.87
N GLN A 82 -20.35 -1.84 -5.93
CA GLN A 82 -20.35 -0.86 -4.87
C GLN A 82 -21.74 -0.23 -4.74
N PHE A 83 -22.20 -0.04 -3.50
CA PHE A 83 -23.49 0.56 -3.19
C PHE A 83 -23.53 1.14 -1.79
N SER A 84 -24.53 1.98 -1.53
CA SER A 84 -24.87 2.43 -0.19
C SER A 84 -26.01 1.58 0.38
N LEU A 85 -25.76 0.96 1.52
CA LEU A 85 -26.72 0.11 2.23
C LEU A 85 -27.23 0.88 3.44
N SER A 86 -28.55 1.11 3.54
CA SER A 86 -29.15 1.84 4.65
C SER A 86 -30.25 1.01 5.33
N PRO A 87 -30.05 0.60 6.59
CA PRO A 87 -31.07 -0.05 7.39
C PRO A 87 -32.30 0.85 7.53
N ALA A 88 -33.48 0.28 7.35
CA ALA A 88 -34.78 0.89 7.55
C ALA A 88 -35.59 0.10 8.60
N ALA A 89 -36.77 0.58 8.93
CA ALA A 89 -37.63 -0.07 9.92
C ALA A 89 -38.02 -1.51 9.51
N ALA A 90 -38.33 -2.35 10.50
CA ALA A 90 -38.86 -3.70 10.35
C ALA A 90 -37.95 -4.67 9.54
N GLY A 91 -36.61 -4.55 9.67
CA GLY A 91 -35.68 -5.44 8.99
C GLY A 91 -35.60 -5.25 7.48
N ARG A 92 -35.98 -4.08 6.98
CA ARG A 92 -35.86 -3.71 5.58
C ARG A 92 -34.60 -2.87 5.35
N LEU A 93 -34.08 -2.94 4.14
CA LEU A 93 -33.14 -1.97 3.61
C LEU A 93 -33.88 -0.93 2.78
N ALA A 94 -33.49 0.34 2.88
CA ALA A 94 -34.00 1.37 1.98
C ALA A 94 -33.65 0.99 0.54
N ASP A 95 -34.45 1.41 -0.43
CA ASP A 95 -34.14 1.19 -1.84
C ASP A 95 -32.84 1.91 -2.22
N PHE A 96 -32.00 1.27 -3.04
CA PHE A 96 -30.67 1.79 -3.41
C PHE A 96 -30.25 1.35 -4.81
N SER A 97 -29.28 2.06 -5.36
CA SER A 97 -28.63 1.71 -6.62
C SER A 97 -27.33 0.96 -6.35
N VAL A 98 -27.12 -0.13 -7.06
CA VAL A 98 -25.89 -0.92 -7.09
C VAL A 98 -25.15 -0.59 -8.37
N MET A 99 -23.96 -0.04 -8.27
CA MET A 99 -23.02 0.10 -9.40
C MET A 99 -22.08 -1.08 -9.41
N GLY A 100 -21.74 -1.58 -10.59
CA GLY A 100 -20.82 -2.69 -10.72
C GLY A 100 -20.58 -3.11 -12.15
N HIS A 101 -19.77 -4.12 -12.33
CA HIS A 101 -19.62 -4.82 -13.59
C HIS A 101 -19.50 -6.33 -13.33
N ALA A 102 -19.88 -7.12 -14.34
CA ALA A 102 -19.85 -8.56 -14.26
C ALA A 102 -19.41 -9.15 -15.60
N ALA A 103 -18.56 -10.17 -15.57
CA ALA A 103 -18.00 -10.79 -16.76
C ALA A 103 -19.08 -11.34 -17.72
N ASN A 104 -20.17 -11.83 -17.17
CA ASN A 104 -21.28 -12.43 -17.90
C ASN A 104 -22.47 -11.48 -18.14
N ILE A 105 -22.35 -10.19 -17.82
CA ILE A 105 -23.39 -9.17 -18.02
C ILE A 105 -22.81 -8.03 -18.85
N ALA A 106 -23.50 -7.64 -19.92
CA ALA A 106 -23.15 -6.52 -20.78
C ALA A 106 -21.66 -6.48 -21.21
N GLN A 107 -21.05 -7.64 -21.44
CA GLN A 107 -19.64 -7.80 -21.84
C GLN A 107 -18.66 -7.20 -20.82
N GLY A 108 -18.98 -7.21 -19.53
CA GLY A 108 -18.14 -6.64 -18.48
C GLY A 108 -18.18 -5.11 -18.35
N LEU A 109 -19.01 -4.43 -19.12
CA LEU A 109 -19.16 -2.97 -19.00
C LEU A 109 -19.84 -2.57 -17.68
N PRO A 110 -19.52 -1.40 -17.12
CA PRO A 110 -20.18 -0.90 -15.92
C PRO A 110 -21.71 -0.81 -16.09
N GLN A 111 -22.42 -1.27 -15.07
CA GLN A 111 -23.88 -1.32 -15.03
C GLN A 111 -24.40 -0.72 -13.73
N THR A 112 -25.67 -0.32 -13.74
CA THR A 112 -26.41 0.09 -12.54
C THR A 112 -27.65 -0.79 -12.41
N GLN A 113 -27.82 -1.39 -11.23
CA GLN A 113 -29.00 -2.16 -10.86
C GLN A 113 -29.76 -1.42 -9.77
N GLN A 114 -31.08 -1.23 -9.96
CA GLN A 114 -31.93 -0.74 -8.88
C GLN A 114 -32.33 -1.90 -7.98
N MET A 115 -32.10 -1.74 -6.67
CA MET A 115 -32.44 -2.72 -5.65
C MET A 115 -33.61 -2.20 -4.82
N THR A 116 -34.72 -2.94 -4.84
CA THR A 116 -35.92 -2.65 -4.08
C THR A 116 -36.33 -3.85 -3.25
N GLY A 117 -36.95 -3.62 -2.10
CA GLY A 117 -37.49 -4.68 -1.26
C GLY A 117 -36.45 -5.56 -0.60
N ALA A 118 -35.19 -5.20 -0.55
CA ALA A 118 -34.16 -5.91 0.17
C ALA A 118 -34.43 -5.90 1.69
N THR A 119 -34.08 -7.00 2.36
CA THR A 119 -34.34 -7.20 3.79
C THR A 119 -33.09 -7.66 4.52
N TYR A 120 -33.08 -7.51 5.84
CA TYR A 120 -32.04 -8.09 6.70
C TYR A 120 -32.60 -8.60 8.01
N THR A 121 -31.89 -9.53 8.61
CA THR A 121 -32.05 -9.94 10.02
C THR A 121 -30.74 -9.78 10.75
N LEU A 122 -30.79 -9.48 12.04
CA LEU A 122 -29.59 -9.36 12.86
C LEU A 122 -29.85 -9.95 14.24
N ASN A 123 -28.99 -10.84 14.68
CA ASN A 123 -28.98 -11.44 16.01
C ASN A 123 -28.21 -10.57 17.01
N ALA A 124 -28.40 -10.85 18.28
CA ALA A 124 -27.75 -10.13 19.38
C ALA A 124 -26.21 -10.27 19.38
N ASP A 125 -25.67 -11.33 18.80
CA ASP A 125 -24.25 -11.61 18.66
C ASP A 125 -23.61 -10.94 17.42
N GLY A 126 -24.36 -10.11 16.69
CA GLY A 126 -23.91 -9.44 15.47
C GLY A 126 -23.94 -10.30 14.21
N THR A 127 -24.38 -11.56 14.33
CA THR A 127 -24.63 -12.40 13.14
C THR A 127 -25.98 -12.07 12.52
N GLY A 128 -26.12 -12.29 11.22
CA GLY A 128 -27.40 -12.04 10.54
C GLY A 128 -27.39 -12.46 9.09
N THR A 129 -28.43 -12.04 8.38
CA THR A 129 -28.53 -12.25 6.94
C THR A 129 -29.06 -11.00 6.24
N ALA A 130 -28.63 -10.77 5.00
CA ALA A 130 -29.26 -9.82 4.09
C ALA A 130 -29.79 -10.58 2.87
N SER A 131 -30.99 -10.23 2.42
CA SER A 131 -31.60 -10.79 1.21
C SER A 131 -31.73 -9.70 0.16
N PHE A 132 -31.13 -9.94 -1.00
CA PHE A 132 -31.17 -9.09 -2.18
C PHE A 132 -32.08 -9.68 -3.27
N GLY A 133 -33.17 -10.34 -2.86
CA GLY A 133 -34.13 -11.00 -3.73
C GLY A 133 -33.68 -12.42 -4.14
N THR A 134 -34.35 -12.95 -5.16
CA THR A 134 -34.03 -14.29 -5.70
C THR A 134 -32.69 -14.27 -6.41
N ALA A 135 -31.89 -15.30 -6.20
CA ALA A 135 -30.59 -15.42 -6.87
C ALA A 135 -30.76 -15.46 -8.39
N ALA A 136 -30.06 -14.59 -9.10
CA ALA A 136 -30.15 -14.46 -10.57
C ALA A 136 -28.77 -14.13 -11.18
N ALA A 137 -28.38 -14.91 -12.18
CA ALA A 137 -27.10 -14.73 -12.87
C ALA A 137 -27.00 -13.42 -13.69
N THR A 138 -28.14 -12.80 -13.97
CA THR A 138 -28.25 -11.55 -14.75
C THR A 138 -28.26 -10.29 -13.90
N GLN A 139 -28.10 -10.41 -12.59
CA GLN A 139 -28.08 -9.29 -11.65
C GLN A 139 -26.68 -9.09 -11.08
N LEU A 140 -26.29 -7.83 -10.80
CA LEU A 140 -25.02 -7.49 -10.19
C LEU A 140 -24.92 -8.02 -8.76
N ILE A 141 -25.99 -7.92 -7.99
CA ILE A 141 -26.13 -8.52 -6.66
C ILE A 141 -27.51 -9.18 -6.54
N SER A 142 -27.57 -10.37 -5.93
CA SER A 142 -28.80 -11.11 -5.70
C SER A 142 -28.61 -12.20 -4.66
N GLY A 143 -29.72 -12.85 -4.25
CA GLY A 143 -29.68 -13.94 -3.28
C GLY A 143 -29.48 -13.45 -1.83
N SER A 144 -29.11 -14.37 -0.96
CA SER A 144 -28.90 -14.10 0.47
C SER A 144 -27.43 -14.17 0.84
N LYS A 145 -27.00 -13.26 1.71
CA LYS A 145 -25.67 -13.19 2.27
C LYS A 145 -25.74 -13.30 3.79
N ASN A 146 -24.89 -14.09 4.40
CA ASN A 146 -24.64 -13.96 5.84
C ASN A 146 -23.93 -12.65 6.13
N LEU A 147 -24.25 -12.05 7.25
CA LEU A 147 -23.65 -10.83 7.74
C LEU A 147 -23.03 -11.05 9.12
N TYR A 148 -21.93 -10.35 9.36
CA TYR A 148 -21.25 -10.24 10.64
C TYR A 148 -20.96 -8.76 10.87
N VAL A 149 -21.51 -8.20 11.94
CA VAL A 149 -21.37 -6.77 12.28
C VAL A 149 -20.37 -6.65 13.41
N SER A 150 -19.39 -5.74 13.29
CA SER A 150 -18.44 -5.46 14.36
C SER A 150 -19.14 -4.94 15.62
N ALA A 151 -18.52 -5.18 16.79
CA ALA A 151 -19.08 -4.79 18.09
C ALA A 151 -19.37 -3.26 18.19
N ASP A 152 -18.65 -2.45 17.44
CA ASP A 152 -18.84 -0.99 17.38
C ASP A 152 -19.78 -0.54 16.23
N GLY A 153 -20.30 -1.49 15.45
CA GLY A 153 -21.17 -1.23 14.30
C GLY A 153 -20.52 -0.54 13.13
N ASN A 154 -19.20 -0.38 13.11
CA ASN A 154 -18.48 0.38 12.07
C ASN A 154 -18.13 -0.43 10.83
N VAL A 155 -18.01 -1.75 10.95
CA VAL A 155 -17.63 -2.65 9.86
C VAL A 155 -18.61 -3.82 9.78
N VAL A 156 -19.01 -4.15 8.57
CA VAL A 156 -19.80 -5.34 8.26
C VAL A 156 -19.03 -6.18 7.27
N ILE A 157 -18.92 -7.48 7.55
CA ILE A 157 -18.41 -8.45 6.57
C ILE A 157 -19.48 -9.48 6.27
N GLY A 158 -19.44 -10.07 5.11
CA GLY A 158 -20.44 -11.06 4.73
C GLY A 158 -20.07 -11.87 3.51
N GLY A 159 -20.90 -12.86 3.23
CA GLY A 159 -20.74 -13.72 2.07
C GLY A 159 -21.86 -14.75 1.95
N SER A 160 -22.05 -15.33 0.77
CA SER A 160 -23.02 -16.38 0.52
C SER A 160 -22.63 -17.69 1.19
N VAL A 161 -23.64 -18.40 1.66
CA VAL A 161 -23.52 -19.80 2.12
C VAL A 161 -24.03 -20.80 1.09
N THR A 162 -24.45 -20.34 -0.08
CA THR A 162 -24.93 -21.22 -1.14
C THR A 162 -23.79 -22.05 -1.69
N THR A 163 -23.93 -23.37 -1.65
CA THR A 163 -22.94 -24.31 -2.22
C THR A 163 -22.60 -23.90 -3.66
N GLY A 164 -21.31 -23.76 -3.96
CA GLY A 164 -20.82 -23.37 -5.29
C GLY A 164 -20.84 -21.87 -5.57
N SER A 165 -21.27 -21.02 -4.64
CA SER A 165 -21.09 -19.57 -4.74
C SER A 165 -19.98 -19.13 -3.79
N HIS A 166 -19.01 -18.37 -4.32
CA HIS A 166 -17.95 -17.76 -3.53
C HIS A 166 -18.09 -16.25 -3.68
N ASP A 167 -18.31 -15.58 -2.58
CA ASP A 167 -18.41 -14.13 -2.55
C ASP A 167 -17.92 -13.55 -1.22
N PHE A 168 -17.57 -12.28 -1.29
CA PHE A 168 -17.16 -11.51 -0.13
C PHE A 168 -17.81 -10.13 -0.19
N LEU A 169 -18.45 -9.75 0.90
CA LEU A 169 -19.03 -8.43 1.12
C LEU A 169 -18.27 -7.75 2.26
N ILE A 170 -17.87 -6.51 2.03
CA ILE A 170 -17.32 -5.64 3.08
C ILE A 170 -18.08 -4.32 3.03
N ALA A 171 -18.51 -3.83 4.21
CA ALA A 171 -19.11 -2.52 4.31
C ALA A 171 -18.56 -1.75 5.51
N VAL A 172 -18.46 -0.43 5.36
CA VAL A 172 -18.05 0.50 6.41
C VAL A 172 -19.16 1.51 6.65
N LYS A 173 -19.43 1.81 7.92
CA LYS A 173 -20.46 2.81 8.29
C LYS A 173 -20.09 4.14 7.65
N ALA A 174 -20.93 4.65 6.75
CA ALA A 174 -20.68 5.87 6.00
C ALA A 174 -20.53 7.08 6.92
N VAL A 175 -19.74 8.02 6.48
CA VAL A 175 -19.54 9.31 7.16
C VAL A 175 -20.12 10.42 6.30
N SER A 176 -20.71 11.46 6.92
CA SER A 176 -21.28 12.61 6.23
C SER A 176 -20.49 13.89 6.52
N GLY A 177 -20.63 14.87 5.64
CA GLY A 177 -19.95 16.16 5.77
C GLY A 177 -18.45 16.10 5.52
N VAL A 178 -17.98 15.08 4.80
CA VAL A 178 -16.56 14.93 4.47
C VAL A 178 -16.14 15.79 3.29
N THR A 179 -14.87 16.10 3.29
CA THR A 179 -14.15 16.75 2.18
C THR A 179 -12.85 15.99 1.94
N ASN A 180 -12.11 16.33 0.91
CA ASN A 180 -10.78 15.75 0.70
C ASN A 180 -9.88 15.91 1.94
N ALA A 181 -10.01 17.02 2.70
CA ALA A 181 -9.25 17.24 3.92
C ALA A 181 -9.57 16.25 5.05
N THR A 182 -10.72 15.58 5.02
CA THR A 182 -11.10 14.56 6.00
C THR A 182 -10.24 13.31 5.87
N TRP A 183 -9.80 12.97 4.65
CA TRP A 183 -8.91 11.84 4.42
C TRP A 183 -7.45 12.28 4.58
N ASN A 184 -7.01 12.35 5.83
CA ASN A 184 -5.71 12.87 6.23
C ASN A 184 -5.09 11.97 7.32
N ASN A 185 -4.64 10.79 6.93
CA ASN A 185 -4.00 9.83 7.83
C ASN A 185 -3.23 8.77 7.03
N LYS A 186 -2.54 7.89 7.77
CA LYS A 186 -1.94 6.68 7.20
C LYS A 186 -2.90 5.51 7.36
N PHE A 187 -3.03 4.71 6.31
CA PHE A 187 -3.91 3.54 6.28
C PHE A 187 -3.12 2.30 5.89
N TRP A 188 -3.57 1.15 6.34
CA TRP A 188 -3.19 -0.15 5.82
C TRP A 188 -4.38 -0.73 5.07
N GLY A 189 -4.11 -1.29 3.88
CA GLY A 189 -5.13 -1.91 3.06
C GLY A 189 -4.69 -3.26 2.53
N ALA A 190 -5.68 -4.07 2.19
CA ALA A 190 -5.50 -5.30 1.45
C ALA A 190 -6.63 -5.45 0.44
N GLY A 191 -6.36 -6.15 -0.66
CA GLY A 191 -7.33 -6.36 -1.72
C GLY A 191 -7.08 -7.64 -2.49
N LEU A 192 -8.09 -7.96 -3.28
CA LEU A 192 -8.09 -9.08 -4.21
C LEU A 192 -8.57 -8.59 -5.57
N ARG A 193 -7.75 -8.84 -6.60
CA ARG A 193 -8.07 -8.57 -8.00
C ARG A 193 -8.12 -9.87 -8.78
N VAL A 194 -9.13 -10.00 -9.61
CA VAL A 194 -9.29 -11.12 -10.53
C VAL A 194 -9.36 -10.58 -11.94
N ASP A 195 -8.42 -11.00 -12.74
CA ASP A 195 -8.34 -10.74 -14.18
C ASP A 195 -8.66 -12.05 -14.93
N PRO A 196 -8.96 -12.04 -16.24
CA PRO A 196 -9.25 -13.27 -16.99
C PRO A 196 -8.14 -14.34 -16.91
N ASN A 197 -6.90 -13.92 -16.73
CA ASN A 197 -5.73 -14.78 -16.77
C ASN A 197 -4.99 -14.87 -15.43
N ALA A 198 -5.40 -14.11 -14.42
CA ALA A 198 -4.68 -14.06 -13.15
C ALA A 198 -5.58 -13.70 -11.97
N VAL A 199 -5.22 -14.23 -10.81
CA VAL A 199 -5.69 -13.74 -9.52
C VAL A 199 -4.52 -13.08 -8.83
N THR A 200 -4.72 -11.89 -8.27
CA THR A 200 -3.71 -11.10 -7.60
C THR A 200 -4.18 -10.72 -6.21
N GLY A 201 -3.48 -11.20 -5.20
CA GLY A 201 -3.63 -10.71 -3.83
C GLY A 201 -2.62 -9.61 -3.55
N TYR A 202 -3.01 -8.60 -2.78
CA TYR A 202 -2.10 -7.52 -2.39
C TYR A 202 -2.41 -6.94 -1.02
N SER A 203 -1.39 -6.37 -0.43
CA SER A 203 -1.50 -5.55 0.77
C SER A 203 -0.54 -4.37 0.69
N GLY A 204 -0.82 -3.32 1.42
CA GLY A 204 0.03 -2.14 1.42
C GLY A 204 -0.46 -1.04 2.33
N SER A 205 0.18 0.11 2.27
CA SER A 205 -0.23 1.26 3.04
C SER A 205 -0.40 2.50 2.16
N MET A 206 -1.15 3.45 2.68
CA MET A 206 -1.41 4.73 2.05
C MET A 206 -1.22 5.84 3.06
N ALA A 207 -0.71 6.97 2.59
CA ALA A 207 -0.68 8.24 3.30
C ALA A 207 -1.52 9.25 2.51
N ALA A 208 -2.72 9.54 3.00
CA ALA A 208 -3.56 10.61 2.46
C ALA A 208 -3.24 11.90 3.20
N GLY A 209 -2.89 12.94 2.46
CA GLY A 209 -2.47 14.24 3.04
C GLY A 209 -3.57 15.28 3.12
N GLY A 210 -4.83 14.94 2.85
CA GLY A 210 -5.94 15.90 2.82
C GLY A 210 -5.97 16.84 1.60
N ALA A 211 -4.98 16.76 0.71
CA ALA A 211 -4.79 17.64 -0.44
C ALA A 211 -5.16 16.99 -1.79
N ALA A 212 -6.14 16.10 -1.79
CA ALA A 212 -6.58 15.35 -2.96
C ALA A 212 -5.50 14.47 -3.61
N LYS A 213 -4.45 14.17 -2.87
CA LYS A 213 -3.39 13.25 -3.27
C LYS A 213 -3.17 12.19 -2.19
N VAL A 214 -2.92 10.97 -2.62
CA VAL A 214 -2.55 9.84 -1.76
C VAL A 214 -1.23 9.26 -2.24
N TYR A 215 -0.28 9.15 -1.35
CA TYR A 215 0.95 8.40 -1.56
C TYR A 215 0.73 6.97 -1.04
N TRP A 216 0.97 5.97 -1.88
CA TRP A 216 0.70 4.58 -1.55
C TRP A 216 1.89 3.67 -1.85
N THR A 217 1.95 2.57 -1.13
CA THR A 217 2.80 1.43 -1.43
C THR A 217 1.97 0.16 -1.42
N LYS A 218 2.22 -0.72 -2.36
CA LYS A 218 1.50 -1.97 -2.53
C LYS A 218 2.49 -3.09 -2.82
N ARG A 219 2.38 -4.16 -2.08
CA ARG A 219 3.07 -5.41 -2.32
C ARG A 219 2.07 -6.42 -2.86
N GLU A 220 2.27 -6.91 -4.06
CA GLU A 220 1.34 -7.81 -4.72
C GLU A 220 2.02 -9.10 -5.18
N LYS A 221 1.21 -10.14 -5.28
CA LYS A 221 1.57 -11.40 -5.89
C LYS A 221 0.47 -11.81 -6.86
N ALA A 222 0.82 -12.02 -8.12
CA ALA A 222 -0.05 -12.59 -9.14
C ALA A 222 0.21 -14.08 -9.30
N MET A 223 -0.81 -14.80 -9.80
CA MET A 223 -0.71 -16.22 -10.08
C MET A 223 0.44 -16.51 -11.06
N GLY A 224 1.34 -17.43 -10.68
CA GLY A 224 2.51 -17.78 -11.49
C GLY A 224 3.66 -16.77 -11.48
N ALA A 225 3.51 -15.63 -10.77
CA ALA A 225 4.54 -14.61 -10.67
C ALA A 225 5.20 -14.58 -9.28
N GLY A 226 6.34 -13.89 -9.18
CA GLY A 226 6.95 -13.52 -7.90
C GLY A 226 6.21 -12.37 -7.23
N VAL A 227 6.71 -11.98 -6.06
CA VAL A 227 6.24 -10.76 -5.37
C VAL A 227 6.76 -9.54 -6.10
N PHE A 228 5.88 -8.55 -6.29
CA PHE A 228 6.21 -7.28 -6.92
C PHE A 228 5.76 -6.11 -6.05
N ASP A 229 6.64 -5.11 -5.89
CA ASP A 229 6.42 -3.96 -5.03
C ASP A 229 6.16 -2.70 -5.86
N PHE A 230 5.09 -1.99 -5.55
CA PHE A 230 4.70 -0.75 -6.19
C PHE A 230 4.68 0.39 -5.20
N THR A 231 5.11 1.56 -5.65
CA THR A 231 4.88 2.84 -4.98
C THR A 231 4.44 3.88 -5.99
N GLY A 232 3.54 4.76 -5.59
CA GLY A 232 3.05 5.81 -6.48
C GLY A 232 2.21 6.85 -5.75
N ILE A 233 1.86 7.89 -6.48
CA ILE A 233 0.99 8.96 -6.01
C ILE A 233 -0.21 9.05 -6.92
N ASN A 234 -1.41 8.94 -6.34
CA ASN A 234 -2.67 9.06 -7.06
C ASN A 234 -3.48 10.26 -6.60
N GLY A 235 -4.31 10.79 -7.48
CA GLY A 235 -5.34 11.73 -7.14
C GLY A 235 -6.56 11.03 -6.50
N TYR A 236 -7.26 11.71 -5.62
CA TYR A 236 -8.56 11.28 -5.12
C TYR A 236 -9.54 12.44 -5.01
N SER A 237 -10.83 12.14 -5.02
CA SER A 237 -11.89 13.09 -4.69
C SER A 237 -12.94 12.43 -3.81
N LEU A 238 -13.48 13.17 -2.83
CA LEU A 238 -14.53 12.72 -1.93
C LEU A 238 -15.74 13.66 -2.03
N ASN A 239 -16.92 13.05 -2.08
CA ASN A 239 -18.21 13.72 -1.93
C ASN A 239 -18.58 13.85 -0.45
N ALA A 240 -19.53 14.70 -0.13
CA ALA A 240 -19.94 14.97 1.25
C ALA A 240 -20.54 13.75 1.99
N ASP A 241 -20.96 12.71 1.28
CA ASP A 241 -21.47 11.44 1.83
C ASP A 241 -20.38 10.38 2.05
N GLY A 242 -19.11 10.70 1.76
CA GLY A 242 -17.97 9.81 1.86
C GLY A 242 -17.74 8.94 0.64
N SER A 243 -18.60 8.97 -0.37
CA SER A 243 -18.29 8.37 -1.67
C SER A 243 -17.21 9.16 -2.38
N GLY A 244 -16.52 8.52 -3.32
CA GLY A 244 -15.51 9.21 -4.08
C GLY A 244 -14.77 8.33 -5.07
N THR A 245 -13.70 8.89 -5.60
CA THR A 245 -12.81 8.18 -6.52
C THR A 245 -11.37 8.28 -6.05
N MET A 246 -10.60 7.23 -6.28
CA MET A 246 -9.14 7.23 -6.18
C MET A 246 -8.61 6.66 -7.49
N GLU A 247 -8.09 7.55 -8.35
CA GLU A 247 -7.77 7.22 -9.74
C GLU A 247 -8.97 6.59 -10.47
N LEU A 248 -8.87 5.33 -10.90
CA LEU A 248 -9.90 4.59 -11.63
C LEU A 248 -10.79 3.71 -10.71
N THR A 249 -10.62 3.81 -9.41
CA THR A 249 -11.40 3.04 -8.43
C THR A 249 -12.43 3.91 -7.72
N GLN A 250 -13.60 3.34 -7.47
CA GLN A 250 -14.60 3.93 -6.59
C GLN A 250 -14.25 3.63 -5.15
N VAL A 251 -14.38 4.61 -4.27
CA VAL A 251 -14.12 4.44 -2.84
C VAL A 251 -15.31 4.91 -2.01
N GLY A 252 -15.47 4.31 -0.82
CA GLY A 252 -16.41 4.74 0.20
C GLY A 252 -15.68 4.89 1.54
N LEU A 253 -15.55 6.14 2.02
CA LEU A 253 -14.94 6.45 3.30
C LEU A 253 -15.96 6.29 4.42
N GLY A 254 -15.57 5.65 5.51
CA GLY A 254 -16.46 5.35 6.63
C GLY A 254 -15.75 5.31 7.97
N ALA A 255 -16.49 4.85 9.00
CA ALA A 255 -16.00 4.70 10.37
C ALA A 255 -15.37 6.01 10.91
N GLY A 256 -16.02 7.14 10.68
CA GLY A 256 -15.49 8.45 11.10
C GLY A 256 -14.22 8.88 10.33
N GLY A 257 -14.04 8.41 9.10
CA GLY A 257 -12.84 8.67 8.30
C GLY A 257 -11.67 7.69 8.54
N LYS A 258 -11.90 6.64 9.33
CA LYS A 258 -10.86 5.70 9.78
C LYS A 258 -10.83 4.37 9.02
N ALA A 259 -11.80 4.13 8.15
CA ALA A 259 -11.82 2.99 7.25
C ALA A 259 -12.38 3.38 5.89
N PHE A 260 -12.05 2.61 4.87
CA PHE A 260 -12.60 2.79 3.54
C PHE A 260 -12.72 1.43 2.83
N VAL A 261 -13.67 1.35 1.93
CA VAL A 261 -13.81 0.25 0.97
C VAL A 261 -13.63 0.79 -0.43
N GLY A 262 -13.23 -0.05 -1.36
CA GLY A 262 -13.14 0.35 -2.76
C GLY A 262 -13.32 -0.81 -3.72
N SER A 263 -13.67 -0.44 -4.96
CA SER A 263 -13.95 -1.36 -6.05
C SER A 263 -13.53 -0.75 -7.39
N ALA A 264 -12.93 -1.56 -8.25
CA ALA A 264 -12.47 -1.13 -9.57
C ALA A 264 -13.61 -1.22 -10.61
N ILE A 265 -14.63 -0.36 -10.50
CA ILE A 265 -15.81 -0.38 -11.38
C ILE A 265 -15.58 0.41 -12.68
N ASN A 266 -14.74 1.45 -12.65
CA ASN A 266 -14.57 2.40 -13.76
C ASN A 266 -13.32 2.16 -14.61
N ARG A 267 -12.71 0.98 -14.52
CA ARG A 267 -11.53 0.67 -15.35
C ARG A 267 -11.93 0.49 -16.80
N SER A 268 -11.12 1.02 -17.70
CA SER A 268 -11.26 0.81 -19.14
C SER A 268 -10.95 -0.63 -19.58
N ASP A 269 -10.17 -1.38 -18.77
CA ASP A 269 -10.02 -2.81 -18.89
C ASP A 269 -11.21 -3.48 -18.17
N THR A 270 -12.26 -3.73 -18.90
CA THR A 270 -13.50 -4.37 -18.42
C THR A 270 -13.33 -5.78 -17.87
N ALA A 271 -12.10 -6.25 -17.77
CA ALA A 271 -11.77 -7.62 -17.42
C ALA A 271 -11.25 -7.79 -15.99
N ALA A 272 -10.99 -6.71 -15.24
CA ALA A 272 -10.47 -6.78 -13.88
C ALA A 272 -11.56 -6.50 -12.84
N TYR A 273 -11.76 -7.46 -11.94
CA TYR A 273 -12.72 -7.41 -10.83
C TYR A 273 -11.95 -7.27 -9.53
N GLU A 274 -12.11 -6.16 -8.82
CA GLU A 274 -11.28 -5.85 -7.66
C GLU A 274 -12.11 -5.26 -6.53
N ILE A 275 -11.85 -5.73 -5.33
CA ILE A 275 -12.26 -5.07 -4.09
C ILE A 275 -11.07 -4.90 -3.15
N PHE A 276 -11.11 -3.87 -2.35
CA PHE A 276 -10.13 -3.64 -1.29
C PHE A 276 -10.77 -2.99 -0.07
N PHE A 277 -10.12 -3.19 1.05
CA PHE A 277 -10.50 -2.64 2.33
C PHE A 277 -9.26 -2.03 3.00
N GLY A 278 -9.44 -0.86 3.61
CA GLY A 278 -8.37 -0.19 4.33
C GLY A 278 -8.82 0.36 5.66
N VAL A 279 -7.92 0.34 6.65
CA VAL A 279 -8.12 0.88 7.99
C VAL A 279 -6.98 1.80 8.38
N GLN A 280 -7.29 2.80 9.18
CA GLN A 280 -6.30 3.73 9.70
C GLN A 280 -5.24 3.01 10.54
N LEU A 281 -3.98 3.31 10.27
CA LEU A 281 -2.88 2.82 11.09
C LEU A 281 -2.88 3.52 12.46
N PRO A 282 -2.66 2.77 13.55
CA PRO A 282 -2.58 3.35 14.88
C PRO A 282 -1.37 4.27 15.00
N ALA A 283 -1.50 5.34 15.76
CA ALA A 283 -0.35 6.09 16.25
C ALA A 283 0.36 5.21 17.29
N LEU A 284 1.57 4.77 16.97
CA LEU A 284 2.37 3.94 17.86
C LEU A 284 3.42 4.80 18.56
N SER A 285 3.45 4.74 19.88
CA SER A 285 4.44 5.42 20.72
C SER A 285 4.98 4.43 21.75
N GLY A 286 6.21 4.68 22.21
CA GLY A 286 6.87 3.92 23.26
C GLY A 286 7.74 4.82 24.11
N SER A 287 8.09 4.36 25.30
CA SER A 287 9.02 5.03 26.20
C SER A 287 10.44 4.50 26.05
N GLY A 288 11.43 5.30 26.43
CA GLY A 288 12.84 4.92 26.35
C GLY A 288 13.35 4.86 24.91
N VAL A 289 14.20 3.87 24.61
CA VAL A 289 14.66 3.62 23.23
C VAL A 289 13.59 2.82 22.51
N PHE A 290 12.84 3.49 21.64
CA PHE A 290 11.72 2.90 20.92
C PHE A 290 11.82 3.19 19.42
N LEU A 291 11.90 2.14 18.62
CA LEU A 291 11.81 2.21 17.16
C LEU A 291 10.34 2.06 16.74
N SER A 292 9.80 3.08 16.07
CA SER A 292 8.42 3.00 15.59
C SER A 292 8.27 1.86 14.57
N PRO A 293 7.32 0.93 14.76
CA PRO A 293 7.04 -0.13 13.78
C PRO A 293 6.62 0.38 12.40
N LEU A 294 6.15 1.63 12.33
CA LEU A 294 5.78 2.33 11.09
C LEU A 294 6.86 3.35 10.68
N GLY A 295 8.00 3.37 11.34
CA GLY A 295 9.02 4.38 11.19
C GLY A 295 10.25 3.93 10.38
N VAL A 296 10.22 2.76 9.76
CA VAL A 296 11.28 2.30 8.85
C VAL A 296 10.86 2.63 7.43
N VAL A 297 11.51 3.61 6.81
CA VAL A 297 11.15 4.09 5.47
C VAL A 297 12.39 4.24 4.58
N ASN A 298 12.18 4.23 3.27
CA ASN A 298 13.23 4.59 2.31
C ASN A 298 13.60 6.07 2.50
N ALA A 299 14.90 6.37 2.67
CA ALA A 299 15.36 7.72 3.01
C ALA A 299 15.17 8.74 1.87
N ALA A 300 15.03 8.28 0.63
CA ALA A 300 14.82 9.14 -0.52
C ALA A 300 13.33 9.40 -0.79
N SER A 301 12.54 8.33 -0.83
CA SER A 301 11.13 8.41 -1.22
C SER A 301 10.18 8.65 -0.06
N SER A 302 10.60 8.38 1.17
CA SER A 302 9.69 8.43 2.35
C SER A 302 8.40 7.63 2.14
N ALA A 303 8.44 6.59 1.29
CA ALA A 303 7.27 5.76 0.96
C ALA A 303 6.55 5.29 2.24
N PRO A 304 5.21 5.20 2.21
CA PRO A 304 4.45 4.77 3.37
C PRO A 304 4.92 3.43 3.95
N PRO A 305 4.67 3.15 5.25
CA PRO A 305 5.15 1.94 5.91
C PRO A 305 4.72 0.66 5.20
N GLY A 306 5.60 -0.33 5.15
CA GLY A 306 5.36 -1.62 4.47
C GLY A 306 6.05 -1.74 3.12
N ASN A 307 6.61 -0.65 2.60
CA ASN A 307 7.56 -0.73 1.49
C ASN A 307 8.79 -1.55 1.93
N PRO A 308 9.32 -2.47 1.11
CA PRO A 308 10.51 -3.23 1.46
C PRO A 308 11.75 -2.34 1.60
N ILE A 309 12.74 -2.86 2.31
CA ILE A 309 14.11 -2.35 2.24
C ILE A 309 14.94 -3.26 1.33
N SER A 310 16.08 -2.77 0.85
CA SER A 310 17.01 -3.55 0.02
C SER A 310 18.47 -3.38 0.45
N PRO A 311 19.35 -4.33 0.13
CA PRO A 311 20.79 -4.19 0.40
C PRO A 311 21.36 -2.91 -0.22
N GLY A 312 22.22 -2.20 0.51
CA GLY A 312 22.82 -0.94 0.05
C GLY A 312 21.88 0.27 0.02
N GLN A 313 20.67 0.14 0.54
CA GLN A 313 19.69 1.23 0.61
C GLN A 313 19.94 2.12 1.82
N PHE A 314 19.82 3.44 1.66
CA PHE A 314 19.62 4.33 2.79
C PHE A 314 18.19 4.21 3.31
N ILE A 315 18.07 3.96 4.62
CA ILE A 315 16.79 3.94 5.34
C ILE A 315 16.79 5.03 6.41
N THR A 316 15.61 5.58 6.63
CA THR A 316 15.34 6.46 7.76
C THR A 316 14.53 5.68 8.80
N LEU A 317 15.00 5.74 10.06
CA LEU A 317 14.38 5.12 11.21
C LEU A 317 13.81 6.23 12.11
N TYR A 318 12.51 6.21 12.36
CA TYR A 318 11.83 7.14 13.28
C TYR A 318 11.44 6.45 14.57
N GLY A 319 11.59 7.18 15.69
CA GLY A 319 11.27 6.64 17.00
C GLY A 319 11.46 7.66 18.12
N THR A 320 11.64 7.18 19.34
CA THR A 320 11.96 8.02 20.50
C THR A 320 13.18 7.50 21.23
N GLY A 321 13.98 8.38 21.81
CA GLY A 321 15.17 8.03 22.56
C GLY A 321 16.25 7.30 21.76
N LEU A 322 16.22 7.39 20.42
CA LEU A 322 17.11 6.65 19.52
C LEU A 322 18.58 7.03 19.69
N ALA A 323 18.86 8.29 20.04
CA ALA A 323 20.19 8.78 20.40
C ALA A 323 20.10 9.80 21.53
N LYS A 324 21.22 10.08 22.20
CA LYS A 324 21.31 11.12 23.26
C LYS A 324 21.34 12.53 22.69
N SER A 325 21.99 12.71 21.53
CA SER A 325 22.12 13.99 20.84
C SER A 325 22.28 13.77 19.33
N THR A 326 22.22 14.84 18.57
CA THR A 326 22.36 14.81 17.12
C THR A 326 23.83 14.75 16.71
N GLN A 327 24.16 13.86 15.76
CA GLN A 327 25.47 13.79 15.13
C GLN A 327 25.35 13.28 13.68
N THR A 328 26.22 13.82 12.79
CA THR A 328 26.37 13.38 11.41
C THR A 328 27.78 12.85 11.19
N ALA A 329 27.93 11.81 10.39
CA ALA A 329 29.22 11.23 10.01
C ALA A 329 29.60 11.59 8.58
N ALA A 330 30.90 11.67 8.31
CA ALA A 330 31.46 11.70 6.95
C ALA A 330 31.82 10.29 6.49
N PRO A 331 31.88 10.04 5.17
CA PRO A 331 32.38 8.76 4.64
C PRO A 331 33.85 8.48 5.02
N PRO A 332 34.22 7.22 5.27
CA PRO A 332 33.38 6.04 5.34
C PRO A 332 32.49 6.07 6.59
N TYR A 333 31.20 5.68 6.42
CA TYR A 333 30.24 5.75 7.52
C TYR A 333 30.55 4.70 8.59
N PRO A 334 30.61 5.09 9.88
CA PRO A 334 30.92 4.19 10.98
C PRO A 334 29.74 3.26 11.31
N ALA A 335 30.03 2.09 11.85
CA ALA A 335 29.04 1.16 12.37
C ALA A 335 28.42 1.62 13.72
N THR A 336 29.10 2.55 14.43
CA THR A 336 28.62 3.16 15.67
C THR A 336 28.83 4.66 15.59
N LEU A 337 27.78 5.43 15.85
CA LEU A 337 27.83 6.90 15.86
C LEU A 337 27.17 7.43 17.13
N ASN A 338 27.89 8.27 17.88
CA ASN A 338 27.40 8.83 19.15
C ASN A 338 26.87 7.79 20.16
N GLY A 339 27.52 6.62 20.21
CA GLY A 339 27.13 5.50 21.09
C GLY A 339 25.87 4.73 20.58
N VAL A 340 25.40 5.03 19.38
CA VAL A 340 24.27 4.34 18.73
C VAL A 340 24.80 3.32 17.73
N THR A 341 24.20 2.13 17.72
CA THR A 341 24.40 1.09 16.73
C THR A 341 23.03 0.65 16.20
N VAL A 342 22.91 0.43 14.91
CA VAL A 342 21.71 -0.18 14.28
C VAL A 342 22.07 -1.57 13.81
N LEU A 343 21.26 -2.55 14.18
CA LEU A 343 21.41 -3.93 13.72
C LEU A 343 20.33 -4.24 12.70
N VAL A 344 20.74 -4.73 11.52
CA VAL A 344 19.85 -5.27 10.48
C VAL A 344 20.17 -6.76 10.32
N ASN A 345 19.25 -7.65 10.66
CA ASN A 345 19.50 -9.10 10.75
C ASN A 345 20.78 -9.42 11.55
N ASN A 346 20.95 -8.76 12.72
CA ASN A 346 22.11 -8.86 13.60
C ASN A 346 23.45 -8.37 13.02
N LYS A 347 23.45 -7.69 11.86
CA LYS A 347 24.63 -7.05 11.27
C LYS A 347 24.59 -5.56 11.53
N GLN A 348 25.72 -4.97 11.89
CA GLN A 348 25.82 -3.53 12.12
C GLN A 348 25.66 -2.78 10.80
N ALA A 349 24.72 -1.84 10.78
CA ALA A 349 24.48 -0.94 9.66
C ALA A 349 25.37 0.32 9.79
N PRO A 350 26.04 0.76 8.73
CA PRO A 350 26.74 2.04 8.72
C PRO A 350 25.79 3.22 8.94
N LEU A 351 26.20 4.20 9.76
CA LEU A 351 25.36 5.32 10.19
C LEU A 351 25.82 6.64 9.59
N TYR A 352 24.93 7.32 8.90
CA TYR A 352 25.15 8.67 8.41
C TYR A 352 24.73 9.74 9.42
N PHE A 353 23.55 9.55 10.05
CA PHE A 353 22.95 10.54 10.94
C PHE A 353 22.25 9.86 12.12
N VAL A 354 22.38 10.45 13.31
CA VAL A 354 21.62 10.05 14.50
C VAL A 354 21.09 11.28 15.23
N SER A 355 19.88 11.17 15.77
CA SER A 355 19.23 12.14 16.66
C SER A 355 18.27 11.41 17.61
N PRO A 356 17.71 12.07 18.64
CA PRO A 356 16.75 11.42 19.53
C PRO A 356 15.50 10.85 18.84
N GLY A 357 15.10 11.41 17.69
CA GLY A 357 13.89 11.00 16.96
C GLY A 357 14.13 10.33 15.62
N GLN A 358 15.38 10.36 15.10
CA GLN A 358 15.67 9.90 13.74
C GLN A 358 17.08 9.34 13.61
N ILE A 359 17.23 8.26 12.85
CA ILE A 359 18.51 7.73 12.40
C ILE A 359 18.45 7.51 10.89
N ASN A 360 19.55 7.85 10.17
CA ASN A 360 19.74 7.46 8.79
C ASN A 360 20.87 6.43 8.72
N ALA A 361 20.54 5.23 8.25
CA ALA A 361 21.45 4.09 8.21
C ALA A 361 21.49 3.47 6.81
N LEU A 362 22.61 2.85 6.48
CA LEU A 362 22.77 2.08 5.24
C LEU A 362 22.52 0.60 5.53
N VAL A 363 21.58 -0.02 4.82
CA VAL A 363 21.34 -1.46 4.92
C VAL A 363 22.59 -2.20 4.44
N PRO A 364 23.18 -3.11 5.23
CA PRO A 364 24.37 -3.84 4.81
C PRO A 364 24.16 -4.59 3.50
N TYR A 365 25.11 -4.53 2.57
CA TYR A 365 25.01 -5.22 1.26
C TYR A 365 24.87 -6.73 1.38
N THR A 366 25.31 -7.30 2.50
CA THR A 366 25.23 -8.74 2.79
C THR A 366 23.90 -9.16 3.43
N THR A 367 22.92 -8.25 3.57
CA THR A 367 21.59 -8.58 4.10
C THR A 367 20.83 -9.48 3.14
N GLN A 368 20.31 -10.61 3.63
CA GLN A 368 19.63 -11.65 2.84
C GLN A 368 18.33 -12.09 3.51
N GLY A 369 17.46 -12.71 2.73
CA GLY A 369 16.15 -13.22 3.15
C GLY A 369 14.99 -12.48 2.48
N THR A 370 13.78 -12.74 2.93
CA THR A 370 12.55 -12.05 2.49
C THR A 370 12.08 -11.00 3.49
N THR A 371 12.66 -11.02 4.70
CA THR A 371 12.39 -10.05 5.77
C THR A 371 13.70 -9.64 6.44
N ALA A 372 13.70 -8.44 7.03
CA ALA A 372 14.78 -7.95 7.86
C ALA A 372 14.24 -7.52 9.22
N THR A 373 14.97 -7.91 10.29
CA THR A 373 14.74 -7.42 11.65
C THR A 373 15.65 -6.23 11.91
N ILE A 374 15.12 -5.17 12.51
CA ILE A 374 15.86 -3.95 12.84
C ILE A 374 15.76 -3.68 14.33
N VAL A 375 16.91 -3.44 14.96
CA VAL A 375 17.05 -3.07 16.37
C VAL A 375 17.99 -1.88 16.46
N VAL A 376 17.61 -0.87 17.24
CA VAL A 376 18.47 0.27 17.59
C VAL A 376 19.03 0.04 18.98
N GLN A 377 20.34 0.15 19.12
CA GLN A 377 21.04 0.09 20.41
C GLN A 377 21.56 1.49 20.73
N ASN A 378 21.11 2.10 21.83
CA ASN A 378 21.63 3.36 22.34
C ASN A 378 22.40 3.08 23.67
N GLY A 379 23.71 3.00 23.57
CA GLY A 379 24.54 2.49 24.66
C GLY A 379 24.21 1.03 24.96
N SER A 380 23.79 0.76 26.19
CA SER A 380 23.42 -0.60 26.65
C SER A 380 21.92 -0.92 26.48
N VAL A 381 21.12 0.02 25.97
CA VAL A 381 19.66 -0.14 25.86
C VAL A 381 19.26 -0.45 24.43
N ASN A 382 18.53 -1.55 24.23
CA ASN A 382 17.96 -1.93 22.94
C ASN A 382 16.54 -1.39 22.79
N SER A 383 16.19 -1.03 21.56
CA SER A 383 14.79 -0.80 21.18
C SER A 383 14.01 -2.11 21.10
N ASN A 384 12.69 -2.00 20.88
CA ASN A 384 11.92 -3.10 20.33
C ASN A 384 12.46 -3.50 18.94
N THR A 385 12.23 -4.77 18.57
CA THR A 385 12.53 -5.27 17.22
C THR A 385 11.42 -4.90 16.26
N VAL A 386 11.79 -4.33 15.11
CA VAL A 386 10.86 -4.06 14.00
C VAL A 386 11.23 -4.97 12.83
N THR A 387 10.24 -5.70 12.30
CA THR A 387 10.41 -6.55 11.11
C THR A 387 9.78 -5.87 9.90
N VAL A 388 10.54 -5.79 8.82
CA VAL A 388 10.11 -5.21 7.53
C VAL A 388 10.37 -6.19 6.38
N PRO A 389 9.63 -6.11 5.26
CA PRO A 389 9.96 -6.85 4.06
C PRO A 389 11.36 -6.50 3.54
N LEU A 390 12.07 -7.48 2.98
CA LEU A 390 13.34 -7.32 2.29
C LEU A 390 13.18 -7.76 0.84
N ALA A 391 13.66 -6.95 -0.11
CA ALA A 391 13.62 -7.22 -1.53
C ALA A 391 15.00 -7.02 -2.16
N ALA A 392 15.20 -7.53 -3.36
CA ALA A 392 16.46 -7.35 -4.09
C ALA A 392 16.72 -5.86 -4.40
N THR A 393 15.66 -5.14 -4.77
CA THR A 393 15.66 -3.69 -4.97
C THR A 393 14.41 -3.07 -4.34
N ALA A 394 14.53 -1.83 -3.89
CA ALA A 394 13.45 -0.98 -3.38
C ALA A 394 13.79 0.48 -3.73
N PRO A 395 13.73 0.84 -5.03
CA PRO A 395 14.21 2.14 -5.49
C PRO A 395 13.40 3.29 -4.89
N GLY A 396 14.08 4.39 -4.59
CA GLY A 396 13.47 5.65 -4.19
C GLY A 396 14.32 6.80 -4.70
N VAL A 397 13.74 7.65 -5.54
CA VAL A 397 14.39 8.85 -6.07
C VAL A 397 14.31 9.95 -5.01
N TYR A 398 15.41 10.66 -4.79
CA TYR A 398 15.41 11.84 -3.91
C TYR A 398 14.57 12.96 -4.53
N SER A 399 13.72 13.61 -3.74
CA SER A 399 13.01 14.83 -4.15
C SER A 399 13.77 16.08 -3.70
N LEU A 400 13.60 17.18 -4.43
CA LEU A 400 14.33 18.43 -4.15
C LEU A 400 13.98 19.05 -2.81
N ASP A 401 12.73 18.88 -2.37
CA ASP A 401 12.23 19.38 -1.09
C ASP A 401 12.34 18.35 0.06
N GLN A 402 12.92 17.17 -0.20
CA GLN A 402 13.07 16.07 0.73
C GLN A 402 11.74 15.49 1.25
N SER A 403 10.61 15.81 0.60
CA SER A 403 9.30 15.26 0.95
C SER A 403 9.13 13.80 0.53
N GLY A 404 9.95 13.33 -0.40
CA GLY A 404 9.86 12.03 -1.06
C GLY A 404 8.92 12.03 -2.26
N SER A 405 8.45 13.20 -2.71
CA SER A 405 7.54 13.33 -3.88
C SER A 405 7.75 14.66 -4.61
N GLY A 406 7.14 14.82 -5.78
CA GLY A 406 7.27 16.03 -6.60
C GLY A 406 8.58 16.09 -7.38
N PRO A 407 9.19 17.26 -7.62
CA PRO A 407 10.38 17.36 -8.46
C PRO A 407 11.54 16.52 -7.94
N GLY A 408 12.05 15.62 -8.78
CA GLY A 408 13.17 14.74 -8.44
C GLY A 408 14.51 15.46 -8.37
N ALA A 409 15.46 14.90 -7.58
CA ALA A 409 16.87 15.32 -7.59
C ALA A 409 17.54 14.82 -8.88
N ILE A 410 17.33 15.55 -9.94
CA ILE A 410 17.77 15.25 -11.31
C ILE A 410 18.67 16.39 -11.80
N LEU A 411 19.80 16.04 -12.39
CA LEU A 411 20.76 17.00 -12.92
C LEU A 411 20.89 16.85 -14.43
N HIS A 412 21.19 17.96 -15.10
CA HIS A 412 21.72 17.97 -16.47
C HIS A 412 23.11 17.32 -16.52
N ALA A 413 23.61 16.99 -17.70
CA ALA A 413 24.94 16.41 -17.86
C ALA A 413 26.09 17.35 -17.39
N ASP A 414 25.83 18.64 -17.30
CA ASP A 414 26.75 19.64 -16.74
C ASP A 414 26.64 19.83 -15.22
N PHE A 415 25.91 18.93 -14.55
CA PHE A 415 25.60 18.97 -13.12
C PHE A 415 24.71 20.13 -12.66
N GLY A 416 24.13 20.90 -13.58
CA GLY A 416 23.10 21.89 -13.27
C GLY A 416 21.79 21.22 -12.89
N LEU A 417 21.02 21.82 -11.97
CA LEU A 417 19.76 21.26 -11.49
C LEU A 417 18.66 21.36 -12.54
N VAL A 418 17.97 20.25 -12.81
CA VAL A 418 16.73 20.25 -13.60
C VAL A 418 15.60 20.76 -12.72
N ASN A 419 14.99 21.88 -13.10
CA ASN A 419 13.90 22.53 -12.38
C ASN A 419 13.00 23.34 -13.33
N ALA A 420 11.97 23.99 -12.82
CA ALA A 420 11.06 24.80 -13.64
C ALA A 420 11.74 25.98 -14.37
N GLY A 421 12.82 26.52 -13.81
CA GLY A 421 13.61 27.61 -14.45
C GLY A 421 14.60 27.09 -15.50
N ARG A 422 14.97 25.82 -15.41
CA ARG A 422 15.85 25.12 -16.38
C ARG A 422 15.32 23.69 -16.55
N PRO A 423 14.23 23.51 -17.31
CA PRO A 423 13.67 22.18 -17.56
C PRO A 423 14.54 21.38 -18.53
N ALA A 424 14.50 20.06 -18.44
CA ALA A 424 15.18 19.18 -19.37
C ALA A 424 14.49 19.15 -20.74
N ALA A 425 15.25 18.86 -21.78
CA ALA A 425 14.73 18.71 -23.13
C ALA A 425 14.47 17.24 -23.49
N PRO A 426 13.46 16.94 -24.33
CA PRO A 426 13.39 15.65 -25.00
C PRO A 426 14.70 15.30 -25.70
N GLY A 427 15.19 14.06 -25.54
CA GLY A 427 16.49 13.62 -26.09
C GLY A 427 17.72 14.07 -25.30
N GLU A 428 17.57 14.81 -24.22
CA GLU A 428 18.68 15.22 -23.35
C GLU A 428 19.15 14.08 -22.44
N THR A 429 20.44 14.08 -22.09
CA THR A 429 20.98 13.19 -21.06
C THR A 429 20.85 13.83 -19.68
N VAL A 430 20.22 13.10 -18.74
CA VAL A 430 20.06 13.53 -17.35
C VAL A 430 20.60 12.49 -16.37
N LEU A 431 20.94 12.95 -15.17
CA LEU A 431 21.44 12.16 -14.06
C LEU A 431 20.40 12.15 -12.93
N ILE A 432 19.93 10.96 -12.55
CA ILE A 432 18.90 10.75 -11.53
C ILE A 432 19.57 10.20 -10.28
N TYR A 433 19.33 10.81 -9.12
CA TYR A 433 19.88 10.37 -7.84
C TYR A 433 18.83 9.67 -7.00
N LEU A 434 19.20 8.46 -6.51
CA LEU A 434 18.28 7.57 -5.82
C LEU A 434 19.02 6.67 -4.81
N THR A 435 18.28 5.91 -4.05
CA THR A 435 18.80 4.79 -3.23
C THR A 435 17.97 3.54 -3.48
N GLY A 436 18.45 2.37 -3.02
CA GLY A 436 17.68 1.12 -3.05
C GLY A 436 17.79 0.29 -4.32
N MET A 437 18.87 0.44 -5.10
CA MET A 437 19.11 -0.35 -6.32
C MET A 437 19.80 -1.70 -6.05
N GLY A 438 19.96 -2.09 -4.78
CA GLY A 438 20.46 -3.40 -4.41
C GLY A 438 21.97 -3.60 -4.57
N ALA A 439 22.37 -4.83 -4.86
CA ALA A 439 23.77 -5.23 -4.98
C ALA A 439 24.50 -4.52 -6.14
N VAL A 440 25.82 -4.35 -6.00
CA VAL A 440 26.68 -3.75 -7.03
C VAL A 440 27.86 -4.65 -7.38
N ALA A 441 28.38 -4.50 -8.58
CA ALA A 441 29.58 -5.16 -9.08
C ALA A 441 30.54 -4.13 -9.70
N PRO A 442 31.83 -4.12 -9.30
CA PRO A 442 32.42 -4.86 -8.18
C PRO A 442 31.74 -4.53 -6.85
N ALA A 443 31.75 -5.48 -5.89
CA ALA A 443 31.20 -5.24 -4.56
C ALA A 443 32.00 -4.17 -3.81
N VAL A 444 31.30 -3.42 -2.94
CA VAL A 444 31.91 -2.45 -2.03
C VAL A 444 31.70 -2.88 -0.58
N ALA A 445 32.59 -2.47 0.31
CA ALA A 445 32.39 -2.70 1.73
C ALA A 445 31.29 -1.77 2.27
N ASP A 446 30.58 -2.23 3.31
CA ASP A 446 29.51 -1.45 3.93
C ASP A 446 30.03 -0.09 4.43
N GLY A 447 29.30 0.97 4.13
CA GLY A 447 29.66 2.34 4.54
C GLY A 447 30.76 3.02 3.71
N THR A 448 31.35 2.32 2.73
CA THR A 448 32.36 2.91 1.85
C THR A 448 31.74 3.52 0.59
N ALA A 449 32.42 4.53 0.06
CA ALA A 449 32.01 5.21 -1.18
C ALA A 449 32.18 4.30 -2.41
N GLY A 450 31.34 4.51 -3.42
CA GLY A 450 31.54 3.92 -4.74
C GLY A 450 32.84 4.41 -5.39
N GLY A 451 33.53 3.50 -6.10
CA GLY A 451 34.76 3.80 -6.84
C GLY A 451 34.47 4.59 -8.13
N SER A 452 35.48 5.30 -8.61
CA SER A 452 35.43 5.97 -9.92
C SER A 452 36.10 5.13 -11.02
N ASN A 453 36.99 4.20 -10.66
CA ASN A 453 37.65 3.28 -11.58
C ASN A 453 38.10 2.01 -10.81
N PRO A 454 37.44 0.84 -10.99
CA PRO A 454 36.21 0.68 -11.77
C PRO A 454 34.98 1.30 -11.10
N LEU A 455 33.96 1.63 -11.88
CA LEU A 455 32.63 2.01 -11.40
C LEU A 455 31.91 0.79 -10.81
N ASN A 456 31.18 1.00 -9.72
CA ASN A 456 30.35 -0.03 -9.09
C ASN A 456 28.93 0.01 -9.68
N LYS A 457 28.68 -0.82 -10.69
CA LYS A 457 27.37 -0.90 -11.37
C LYS A 457 26.39 -1.72 -10.56
N SER A 458 25.12 -1.30 -10.53
CA SER A 458 24.03 -2.12 -9.98
C SER A 458 23.91 -3.41 -10.80
N VAL A 459 23.67 -4.53 -10.10
CA VAL A 459 23.41 -5.85 -10.74
C VAL A 459 21.96 -5.96 -11.22
N ALA A 460 21.09 -5.10 -10.73
CA ALA A 460 19.68 -5.10 -11.11
C ALA A 460 19.48 -4.45 -12.48
N ASP A 461 18.67 -5.10 -13.31
CA ASP A 461 18.14 -4.47 -14.51
C ASP A 461 17.20 -3.33 -14.12
N VAL A 462 17.27 -2.23 -14.87
CA VAL A 462 16.43 -1.06 -14.63
C VAL A 462 15.87 -0.51 -15.93
N VAL A 463 14.63 -0.10 -15.89
CA VAL A 463 13.98 0.72 -16.91
C VAL A 463 13.54 2.03 -16.25
N VAL A 464 13.90 3.15 -16.88
CA VAL A 464 13.41 4.48 -16.49
C VAL A 464 12.33 4.88 -17.47
N LEU A 465 11.18 5.27 -16.93
CA LEU A 465 10.03 5.73 -17.73
C LEU A 465 9.76 7.20 -17.44
N VAL A 466 9.55 8.00 -18.47
CA VAL A 466 9.10 9.39 -18.37
C VAL A 466 7.77 9.50 -19.09
N ALA A 467 6.69 9.85 -18.36
CA ALA A 467 5.32 9.81 -18.86
C ALA A 467 4.97 8.46 -19.54
N GLY A 468 5.46 7.35 -18.95
CA GLY A 468 5.27 6.01 -19.49
C GLY A 468 6.15 5.63 -20.69
N GLN A 469 6.98 6.54 -21.20
CA GLN A 469 7.89 6.30 -22.32
C GLN A 469 9.29 5.89 -21.80
N PRO A 470 9.90 4.80 -22.31
CA PRO A 470 11.19 4.34 -21.84
C PRO A 470 12.33 5.28 -22.29
N ALA A 471 13.18 5.65 -21.34
CA ALA A 471 14.42 6.37 -21.58
C ALA A 471 15.57 5.41 -21.91
N THR A 472 16.56 5.85 -22.67
CA THR A 472 17.74 5.04 -23.00
C THR A 472 18.72 5.05 -21.83
N LEU A 473 18.98 3.88 -21.23
CA LEU A 473 19.90 3.72 -20.10
C LEU A 473 21.36 3.84 -20.58
N LEU A 474 22.14 4.69 -19.91
CA LEU A 474 23.57 4.88 -20.14
C LEU A 474 24.40 4.36 -18.97
N TYR A 475 23.93 4.53 -17.74
CA TYR A 475 24.59 4.10 -16.50
C TYR A 475 23.56 3.79 -15.42
N ASN A 476 23.85 2.76 -14.61
CA ASN A 476 23.13 2.43 -13.39
C ASN A 476 24.13 1.88 -12.37
N GLY A 477 24.34 2.56 -11.25
CA GLY A 477 25.29 2.13 -10.22
C GLY A 477 25.45 3.15 -9.10
N LEU A 478 26.47 2.96 -8.25
CA LEU A 478 26.81 3.93 -7.21
C LEU A 478 27.35 5.22 -7.80
N ALA A 479 26.93 6.34 -7.26
CA ALA A 479 27.54 7.63 -7.53
C ALA A 479 28.97 7.63 -6.93
N PRO A 480 30.01 7.87 -7.74
CA PRO A 480 31.40 7.87 -7.25
C PRO A 480 31.59 8.84 -6.09
N GLY A 481 32.28 8.39 -5.03
CA GLY A 481 32.56 9.20 -3.85
C GLY A 481 31.46 9.22 -2.78
N PHE A 482 30.29 8.57 -3.01
CA PHE A 482 29.15 8.57 -2.09
C PHE A 482 28.72 7.15 -1.73
N PRO A 483 28.77 6.76 -0.42
CA PRO A 483 28.24 5.47 0.00
C PRO A 483 26.71 5.43 -0.14
N GLY A 484 26.15 4.35 -0.71
CA GLY A 484 24.71 4.10 -0.76
C GLY A 484 23.86 5.08 -1.59
N LEU A 485 24.51 6.09 -2.20
CA LEU A 485 23.88 6.94 -3.21
C LEU A 485 24.04 6.28 -4.57
N TYR A 486 22.93 5.99 -5.23
CA TYR A 486 22.92 5.48 -6.60
C TYR A 486 22.67 6.61 -7.59
N GLN A 487 23.16 6.42 -8.79
CA GLN A 487 23.00 7.32 -9.93
C GLN A 487 22.57 6.52 -11.15
N ILE A 488 21.55 7.01 -11.83
CA ILE A 488 21.13 6.49 -13.13
C ILE A 488 21.30 7.63 -14.16
N ASN A 489 22.04 7.37 -15.25
CA ASN A 489 22.14 8.28 -16.37
C ASN A 489 21.29 7.75 -17.51
N VAL A 490 20.41 8.59 -18.03
CA VAL A 490 19.55 8.23 -19.16
C VAL A 490 19.50 9.34 -20.19
N THR A 491 19.31 8.96 -21.45
CA THR A 491 18.86 9.88 -22.50
C THR A 491 17.33 9.84 -22.52
N LEU A 492 16.68 10.98 -22.32
CA LEU A 492 15.23 11.12 -22.29
C LEU A 492 14.62 10.74 -23.64
N PRO A 493 13.37 10.26 -23.68
CA PRO A 493 12.65 10.02 -24.92
C PRO A 493 12.55 11.30 -25.76
N THR A 494 12.67 11.16 -27.08
CA THR A 494 12.58 12.31 -28.02
C THR A 494 11.14 12.73 -28.30
N LEU A 495 10.17 11.84 -28.07
CA LEU A 495 8.74 12.06 -28.31
C LEU A 495 7.99 12.12 -26.96
N LEU A 496 8.26 13.14 -26.16
CA LEU A 496 7.48 13.43 -24.96
C LEU A 496 6.36 14.42 -25.35
N SER A 497 5.11 13.99 -25.17
CA SER A 497 3.95 14.86 -25.39
C SER A 497 3.67 15.71 -24.15
N GLY A 498 3.63 17.03 -24.34
CA GLY A 498 3.37 18.02 -23.30
C GLY A 498 4.65 18.44 -22.58
N GLY A 499 4.73 19.71 -22.23
CA GLY A 499 5.77 20.27 -21.34
C GLY A 499 5.26 20.30 -19.89
N GLY A 500 6.12 20.72 -18.97
CA GLY A 500 5.80 20.80 -17.54
C GLY A 500 6.35 19.63 -16.74
N ASN A 501 5.78 19.38 -15.58
CA ASN A 501 6.20 18.28 -14.71
C ASN A 501 5.62 16.96 -15.21
N LEU A 502 6.47 16.09 -15.73
CA LEU A 502 6.08 14.74 -16.18
C LEU A 502 6.48 13.69 -15.15
N PRO A 503 5.64 12.67 -14.90
CA PRO A 503 5.97 11.59 -13.97
C PRO A 503 7.20 10.82 -14.45
N LEU A 504 8.11 10.53 -13.52
CA LEU A 504 9.31 9.73 -13.73
C LEU A 504 9.23 8.48 -12.86
N ALA A 505 9.22 7.32 -13.52
CA ALA A 505 9.18 6.03 -12.82
C ALA A 505 10.48 5.24 -13.00
N ILE A 506 10.85 4.51 -11.94
CA ILE A 506 11.96 3.55 -11.91
C ILE A 506 11.34 2.16 -11.77
N GLN A 507 11.61 1.30 -12.75
CA GLN A 507 11.17 -0.09 -12.74
C GLN A 507 12.38 -1.03 -12.70
N THR A 508 12.30 -2.04 -11.84
CA THR A 508 13.24 -3.15 -11.76
C THR A 508 12.50 -4.48 -11.90
N ASN A 509 13.20 -5.62 -11.81
CA ASN A 509 12.57 -6.93 -11.92
C ASN A 509 11.54 -7.23 -10.80
N ASN A 510 11.60 -6.52 -9.67
CA ASN A 510 10.72 -6.75 -8.52
C ASN A 510 10.01 -5.49 -8.00
N ALA A 511 10.24 -4.32 -8.59
CA ALA A 511 9.65 -3.08 -8.09
C ALA A 511 9.34 -2.08 -9.20
N TYR A 512 8.27 -1.31 -9.02
CA TYR A 512 7.91 -0.14 -9.81
C TYR A 512 7.70 1.03 -8.85
N HIS A 513 8.42 2.12 -9.08
CA HIS A 513 8.42 3.28 -8.21
C HIS A 513 8.14 4.56 -9.02
N ASP A 514 7.04 5.23 -8.71
CA ASP A 514 6.51 6.41 -9.40
C ASP A 514 6.07 7.44 -8.36
N GLN A 515 7.03 8.27 -7.89
CA GLN A 515 6.72 9.28 -6.87
C GLN A 515 7.32 10.66 -7.16
N VAL A 516 8.19 10.78 -8.19
CA VAL A 516 8.80 12.06 -8.56
C VAL A 516 8.43 12.47 -9.97
N ASP A 517 8.52 13.76 -10.20
CA ASP A 517 8.35 14.38 -11.51
C ASP A 517 9.69 14.89 -12.04
N ILE A 518 9.79 15.00 -13.38
CA ILE A 518 10.86 15.70 -14.07
C ILE A 518 10.26 16.87 -14.87
N PRO A 519 10.72 18.12 -14.65
CA PRO A 519 10.35 19.26 -15.49
C PRO A 519 10.89 19.11 -16.91
N ILE A 520 10.00 19.13 -17.91
CA ILE A 520 10.31 19.03 -19.36
C ILE A 520 9.83 20.30 -20.06
N ARG A 521 10.64 20.83 -21.01
CA ARG A 521 10.31 22.00 -21.82
C ARG A 521 9.45 21.70 -23.04
#